data_5a386cd332a86a85d7a6b5eaa87bde3a
#
_entry.id   5a386cd332a86a85d7a6b5eaa87bde3a
#
_cell.length_a   1.000
_cell.length_b   1.000
_cell.length_c   1.000
_cell.angle_alpha   90.00
_cell.angle_beta   90.00
_cell.angle_gamma   90.00
#
_symmetry.space_group_name_H-M   'P 1'
#
loop_
_entity.id
_entity.type
_entity.pdbx_description
1 polymer ?
#
loop_
_entity_poly.entity_id
_entity_poly.type
_entity_poly.pdbx_seq_one_letter_code
_entity_poly.pdbx_strand_id
1 'polypeptide(L)'
;MKQIFLFLMLCMPVFVFGEGLAPDSSMVDSTGTVHYDKLTKWYNRVYDRWESEAEASFTYPQHNLTPWFFFSGITVNPVRRLTVGASYVFFFGLYHPEGEKRYLTSHGIGGSLGYRLFQANHDRYLFKKDFVVELRVRYAHSLGGRCDLEYNLYDAGLLFYNKRHKRIPYFTIGYRNVDSRTDGIRNMNALYLSITLR
;
A
#
# COMPACT_ATOMS: atom_id res chain seq x y z
N MET A 1 8.25 -3.42 -22.24
CA MET A 1 7.52 -4.69 -22.08
C MET A 1 8.15 -5.64 -21.07
N LYS A 2 9.47 -5.91 -21.08
CA LYS A 2 10.13 -6.81 -20.08
C LYS A 2 9.97 -6.35 -18.63
N GLN A 3 9.95 -5.04 -18.36
CA GLN A 3 9.81 -4.48 -17.01
C GLN A 3 8.39 -4.62 -16.44
N ILE A 4 7.35 -4.52 -17.29
CA ILE A 4 5.96 -4.74 -16.87
C ILE A 4 5.75 -6.20 -16.48
N PHE A 5 6.38 -7.12 -17.20
CA PHE A 5 6.32 -8.55 -16.90
C PHE A 5 7.04 -8.89 -15.57
N LEU A 6 8.17 -8.24 -15.31
CA LEU A 6 8.90 -8.38 -14.04
C LEU A 6 8.10 -7.83 -12.84
N PHE A 7 7.39 -6.71 -13.05
CA PHE A 7 6.50 -6.13 -12.03
C PHE A 7 5.31 -7.06 -11.74
N LEU A 8 4.67 -7.61 -12.77
CA LEU A 8 3.61 -8.61 -12.60
C LEU A 8 4.12 -9.87 -11.88
N MET A 9 5.33 -10.34 -12.20
CA MET A 9 5.97 -11.47 -11.52
C MET A 9 6.35 -11.18 -10.06
N LEU A 10 6.75 -9.95 -9.72
CA LEU A 10 7.03 -9.52 -8.34
C LEU A 10 5.74 -9.33 -7.51
N CYS A 11 4.63 -8.96 -8.15
CA CYS A 11 3.34 -8.86 -7.49
C CYS A 11 2.65 -10.22 -7.29
N MET A 12 2.93 -11.21 -8.15
CA MET A 12 2.34 -12.56 -8.04
C MET A 12 2.64 -13.27 -6.70
N PRO A 13 3.87 -13.25 -6.12
CA PRO A 13 4.12 -13.91 -4.84
C PRO A 13 3.28 -13.33 -3.70
N VAL A 14 2.92 -12.04 -3.76
CA VAL A 14 2.07 -11.39 -2.73
C VAL A 14 0.67 -12.00 -2.70
N PHE A 15 0.15 -12.48 -3.84
CA PHE A 15 -1.14 -13.14 -3.91
C PHE A 15 -1.09 -14.64 -3.55
N VAL A 16 0.05 -15.30 -3.75
CA VAL A 16 0.20 -16.75 -3.52
C VAL A 16 0.54 -17.07 -2.07
N PHE A 17 1.25 -16.19 -1.35
CA PHE A 17 1.58 -16.39 0.06
C PHE A 17 0.46 -16.02 1.05
N GLY A 18 -0.68 -15.50 0.56
CA GLY A 18 -1.83 -15.13 1.40
C GLY A 18 -2.72 -16.31 1.83
N GLU A 19 -2.60 -17.47 1.21
CA GLU A 19 -3.33 -18.68 1.64
C GLU A 19 -2.39 -19.56 2.46
N GLY A 20 -2.57 -19.47 3.77
CA GLY A 20 -1.76 -20.06 4.81
C GLY A 20 -1.25 -21.48 4.56
N LEU A 21 0.04 -21.61 4.58
CA LEU A 21 0.70 -22.75 5.16
C LEU A 21 0.64 -22.61 6.70
N ALA A 22 -0.55 -22.77 7.28
CA ALA A 22 -0.62 -23.05 8.70
C ALA A 22 0.10 -24.39 8.91
N PRO A 23 1.16 -24.45 9.72
CA PRO A 23 1.75 -25.72 10.05
C PRO A 23 0.66 -26.56 10.76
N ASP A 24 0.36 -27.70 10.20
CA ASP A 24 -0.63 -28.67 10.70
C ASP A 24 -0.07 -29.35 11.95
N SER A 25 0.13 -28.57 13.02
CA SER A 25 0.65 -29.03 14.30
C SER A 25 -0.37 -28.87 15.43
N SER A 26 -1.66 -29.05 15.11
CA SER A 26 -2.68 -29.17 16.14
C SER A 26 -2.71 -30.58 16.67
N MET A 27 -2.23 -30.81 17.89
CA MET A 27 -2.55 -32.03 18.64
C MET A 27 -3.94 -31.87 19.26
N VAL A 28 -4.86 -32.70 18.83
CA VAL A 28 -6.19 -32.83 19.47
C VAL A 28 -6.04 -33.83 20.59
N ASP A 29 -6.34 -33.44 21.82
CA ASP A 29 -6.36 -34.36 22.97
C ASP A 29 -7.61 -35.26 22.95
N SER A 30 -7.64 -36.22 23.87
CA SER A 30 -8.76 -37.17 24.01
C SER A 30 -10.11 -36.53 24.37
N THR A 31 -10.12 -35.23 24.72
CA THR A 31 -11.31 -34.41 25.03
C THR A 31 -11.77 -33.55 23.86
N GLY A 32 -11.10 -33.62 22.68
CA GLY A 32 -11.39 -32.80 21.52
C GLY A 32 -10.84 -31.37 21.61
N THR A 33 -9.99 -31.09 22.62
CA THR A 33 -9.40 -29.76 22.77
C THR A 33 -8.14 -29.62 21.91
N VAL A 34 -8.12 -28.60 21.05
CA VAL A 34 -6.98 -28.33 20.19
C VAL A 34 -5.90 -27.61 20.99
N HIS A 35 -4.77 -28.28 21.22
CA HIS A 35 -3.60 -27.68 21.83
C HIS A 35 -2.63 -27.15 20.75
N TYR A 36 -2.48 -25.82 20.66
CA TYR A 36 -1.46 -25.22 19.83
C TYR A 36 -0.14 -25.08 20.59
N ASP A 37 0.94 -25.51 19.98
CA ASP A 37 2.27 -25.26 20.52
C ASP A 37 2.52 -23.74 20.71
N LYS A 38 3.42 -23.37 21.63
CA LYS A 38 3.78 -21.98 21.90
C LYS A 38 4.29 -21.24 20.65
N LEU A 39 5.02 -21.94 19.78
CA LEU A 39 5.50 -21.41 18.49
C LEU A 39 4.36 -21.12 17.52
N THR A 40 3.40 -22.04 17.40
CA THR A 40 2.21 -21.86 16.55
C THR A 40 1.34 -20.70 17.07
N LYS A 41 1.16 -20.58 18.40
CA LYS A 41 0.46 -19.44 19.01
C LYS A 41 1.18 -18.13 18.77
N TRP A 42 2.52 -18.13 18.83
CA TRP A 42 3.32 -16.94 18.53
C TRP A 42 3.23 -16.59 17.05
N TYR A 43 3.40 -17.56 16.15
CA TYR A 43 3.31 -17.39 14.70
C TYR A 43 1.94 -16.82 14.29
N ASN A 44 0.84 -17.42 14.75
CA ASN A 44 -0.51 -16.92 14.46
C ASN A 44 -0.71 -15.50 15.00
N ARG A 45 -0.19 -15.19 16.19
CA ARG A 45 -0.27 -13.83 16.77
C ARG A 45 0.54 -12.80 15.98
N VAL A 46 1.65 -13.20 15.38
CA VAL A 46 2.46 -12.33 14.52
C VAL A 46 1.83 -12.24 13.14
N TYR A 47 1.44 -13.38 12.56
CA TYR A 47 0.86 -13.46 11.21
C TYR A 47 -0.47 -12.70 11.10
N ASP A 48 -1.33 -12.78 12.09
CA ASP A 48 -2.60 -12.04 12.14
C ASP A 48 -2.42 -10.51 12.16
N ARG A 49 -1.21 -10.03 12.40
CA ARG A 49 -0.88 -8.60 12.41
C ARG A 49 -0.26 -8.09 11.11
N TRP A 50 0.16 -9.00 10.23
CA TRP A 50 0.78 -8.67 8.96
C TRP A 50 -0.24 -8.77 7.84
N GLU A 51 -0.27 -7.77 7.00
CA GLU A 51 -1.13 -7.74 5.81
C GLU A 51 -0.27 -7.35 4.61
N SER A 52 -0.42 -8.07 3.50
CA SER A 52 0.14 -7.64 2.21
C SER A 52 -0.71 -6.50 1.66
N GLU A 53 -0.08 -5.54 1.03
CA GLU A 53 -0.77 -4.39 0.46
C GLU A 53 -0.29 -4.13 -0.96
N ALA A 54 -1.25 -3.94 -1.87
CA ALA A 54 -1.01 -3.46 -3.21
C ALA A 54 -1.89 -2.24 -3.48
N GLU A 55 -1.31 -1.14 -3.94
CA GLU A 55 -2.02 0.11 -4.18
C GLU A 55 -1.67 0.68 -5.55
N ALA A 56 -2.69 1.10 -6.28
CA ALA A 56 -2.56 1.92 -7.47
C ALA A 56 -3.06 3.33 -7.16
N SER A 57 -2.24 4.33 -7.43
CA SER A 57 -2.48 5.71 -7.06
C SER A 57 -2.30 6.64 -8.26
N PHE A 58 -3.30 7.47 -8.49
CA PHE A 58 -3.29 8.53 -9.49
C PHE A 58 -3.15 9.88 -8.79
N THR A 59 -2.23 10.70 -9.27
CA THR A 59 -2.04 12.07 -8.80
C THR A 59 -2.52 13.04 -9.87
N TYR A 60 -3.19 14.10 -9.47
CA TYR A 60 -3.69 15.11 -10.42
C TYR A 60 -2.52 15.70 -11.25
N PRO A 61 -2.65 15.71 -12.59
CA PRO A 61 -1.58 16.15 -13.48
C PRO A 61 -1.13 17.59 -13.22
N GLN A 62 0.18 17.83 -13.23
CA GLN A 62 0.78 19.14 -13.11
C GLN A 62 2.02 19.24 -13.99
N HIS A 63 2.35 20.43 -14.44
CA HIS A 63 3.57 20.73 -15.21
C HIS A 63 3.81 19.77 -16.39
N ASN A 64 2.75 19.44 -17.13
CA ASN A 64 2.78 18.50 -18.26
C ASN A 64 3.13 17.05 -17.88
N LEU A 65 3.08 16.69 -16.60
CA LEU A 65 3.33 15.36 -16.09
C LEU A 65 2.04 14.75 -15.50
N THR A 66 1.68 13.57 -15.98
CA THR A 66 0.58 12.76 -15.46
C THR A 66 1.17 11.57 -14.72
N PRO A 67 1.23 11.62 -13.38
CA PRO A 67 1.93 10.63 -12.57
C PRO A 67 1.01 9.52 -12.05
N TRP A 68 1.50 8.28 -12.13
CA TRP A 68 0.92 7.09 -11.53
C TRP A 68 1.93 6.46 -10.58
N PHE A 69 1.50 6.11 -9.40
CA PHE A 69 2.32 5.41 -8.42
C PHE A 69 1.67 4.07 -8.06
N PHE A 70 2.49 3.04 -8.05
CA PHE A 70 2.09 1.70 -7.63
C PHE A 70 2.93 1.32 -6.43
N PHE A 71 2.28 0.95 -5.35
CA PHE A 71 2.93 0.52 -4.12
C PHE A 71 2.64 -0.95 -3.91
N SER A 72 3.66 -1.72 -3.58
CA SER A 72 3.53 -3.13 -3.22
C SER A 72 4.37 -3.38 -1.98
N GLY A 73 3.75 -3.90 -0.93
CA GLY A 73 4.46 -4.04 0.34
C GLY A 73 3.70 -4.79 1.40
N ILE A 74 4.13 -4.56 2.61
CA ILE A 74 3.57 -5.18 3.81
C ILE A 74 3.21 -4.11 4.83
N THR A 75 2.13 -4.34 5.56
CA THR A 75 1.71 -3.52 6.68
C THR A 75 1.58 -4.36 7.94
N VAL A 76 1.86 -3.74 9.07
CA VAL A 76 1.79 -4.37 10.39
C VAL A 76 0.96 -3.48 11.31
N ASN A 77 0.13 -4.09 12.13
CA ASN A 77 -0.64 -3.41 13.16
C ASN A 77 -0.01 -3.65 14.55
N PRO A 78 1.05 -2.91 14.95
CA PRO A 78 1.75 -3.14 16.22
C PRO A 78 0.84 -2.90 17.42
N VAL A 79 -0.05 -1.93 17.33
CA VAL A 79 -1.09 -1.63 18.32
C VAL A 79 -2.43 -1.38 17.64
N ARG A 80 -3.51 -1.46 18.41
CA ARG A 80 -4.90 -1.50 17.91
C ARG A 80 -5.29 -0.38 16.91
N ARG A 81 -4.63 0.78 16.95
CA ARG A 81 -4.97 1.94 16.11
C ARG A 81 -3.87 2.39 15.17
N LEU A 82 -2.70 1.78 15.27
CA LEU A 82 -1.52 2.15 14.50
C LEU A 82 -1.23 1.09 13.45
N THR A 83 -1.01 1.53 12.22
CA THR A 83 -0.53 0.72 11.10
C THR A 83 0.83 1.24 10.69
N VAL A 84 1.81 0.36 10.51
CA VAL A 84 3.14 0.69 10.00
C VAL A 84 3.36 -0.14 8.75
N GLY A 85 3.84 0.46 7.69
CA GLY A 85 4.07 -0.25 6.43
C GLY A 85 5.42 0.06 5.81
N ALA A 86 5.89 -0.90 5.01
CA ALA A 86 7.02 -0.74 4.12
C ALA A 86 6.62 -1.21 2.73
N SER A 87 7.01 -0.48 1.71
CA SER A 87 6.61 -0.76 0.33
C SER A 87 7.71 -0.49 -0.68
N TYR A 88 7.71 -1.30 -1.71
CA TYR A 88 8.35 -0.98 -2.98
C TYR A 88 7.41 -0.07 -3.76
N VAL A 89 7.98 0.91 -4.44
CA VAL A 89 7.25 1.92 -5.20
C VAL A 89 7.68 1.87 -6.65
N PHE A 90 6.73 1.71 -7.54
CA PHE A 90 6.94 1.88 -8.97
C PHE A 90 6.22 3.13 -9.43
N PHE A 91 6.95 4.04 -10.06
CA PHE A 91 6.42 5.24 -10.70
C PHE A 91 6.36 5.04 -12.21
N PHE A 92 5.24 5.46 -12.79
CA PHE A 92 5.05 5.61 -14.21
C PHE A 92 4.44 6.97 -14.48
N GLY A 93 5.04 7.75 -15.37
CA GLY A 93 4.57 9.08 -15.72
C GLY A 93 4.54 9.31 -17.22
N LEU A 94 3.51 10.02 -17.67
CA LEU A 94 3.43 10.53 -19.03
C LEU A 94 3.80 12.01 -18.97
N TYR A 95 4.93 12.36 -19.58
CA TYR A 95 5.48 13.72 -19.62
C TYR A 95 5.40 14.28 -21.02
N HIS A 96 4.90 15.52 -21.16
CA HIS A 96 4.69 16.20 -22.43
C HIS A 96 5.49 17.53 -22.48
N PRO A 97 6.82 17.50 -22.54
CA PRO A 97 7.60 18.72 -22.73
C PRO A 97 7.41 19.21 -24.18
N GLU A 98 7.04 20.44 -24.36
CA GLU A 98 7.00 21.13 -25.67
C GLU A 98 6.29 20.36 -26.79
N GLY A 99 5.26 19.56 -26.44
CA GLY A 99 4.47 18.77 -27.40
C GLY A 99 4.99 17.36 -27.68
N GLU A 100 6.17 16.99 -27.24
CA GLU A 100 6.67 15.61 -27.30
C GLU A 100 6.09 14.76 -26.16
N LYS A 101 5.79 13.48 -26.45
CA LYS A 101 5.36 12.51 -25.44
C LYS A 101 6.55 11.68 -24.99
N ARG A 102 6.86 11.72 -23.70
CA ARG A 102 7.89 10.89 -23.06
C ARG A 102 7.30 10.10 -21.92
N TYR A 103 7.71 8.85 -21.80
CA TYR A 103 7.33 7.97 -20.68
C TYR A 103 8.47 7.98 -19.68
N LEU A 104 8.15 8.33 -18.44
CA LEU A 104 9.10 8.31 -17.33
C LEU A 104 8.80 7.13 -16.42
N THR A 105 9.83 6.43 -16.02
CA THR A 105 9.73 5.33 -15.05
C THR A 105 10.71 5.53 -13.92
N SER A 106 10.33 5.06 -12.75
CA SER A 106 11.20 5.10 -11.58
C SER A 106 10.84 4.00 -10.60
N HIS A 107 11.82 3.61 -9.81
CA HIS A 107 11.70 2.62 -8.76
C HIS A 107 12.10 3.24 -7.42
N GLY A 108 11.41 2.89 -6.36
CA GLY A 108 11.65 3.45 -5.04
C GLY A 108 11.30 2.50 -3.92
N ILE A 109 11.64 2.91 -2.72
CA ILE A 109 11.21 2.29 -1.47
C ILE A 109 10.53 3.33 -0.61
N GLY A 110 9.56 2.89 0.18
CA GLY A 110 8.80 3.79 1.04
C GLY A 110 8.37 3.16 2.35
N GLY A 111 7.99 4.02 3.25
CA GLY A 111 7.37 3.67 4.51
C GLY A 111 6.06 4.42 4.71
N SER A 112 5.14 3.84 5.46
CA SER A 112 3.86 4.45 5.79
C SER A 112 3.53 4.31 7.27
N LEU A 113 2.83 5.32 7.78
CA LEU A 113 2.22 5.31 9.11
C LEU A 113 0.73 5.61 8.94
N GLY A 114 -0.11 4.73 9.49
CA GLY A 114 -1.55 4.90 9.52
C GLY A 114 -2.06 5.01 10.95
N TYR A 115 -2.97 5.94 11.19
CA TYR A 115 -3.66 6.06 12.46
C TYR A 115 -5.16 6.01 12.27
N ARG A 116 -5.82 5.04 12.92
CA ARG A 116 -7.26 4.85 12.83
C ARG A 116 -7.98 5.93 13.61
N LEU A 117 -8.62 6.85 12.87
CA LEU A 117 -9.39 7.95 13.42
C LEU A 117 -10.77 7.49 13.90
N PHE A 118 -11.44 6.67 13.08
CA PHE A 118 -12.82 6.27 13.31
C PHE A 118 -13.01 4.80 12.94
N GLN A 119 -13.87 4.11 13.70
CA GLN A 119 -14.39 2.78 13.38
C GLN A 119 -15.84 2.70 13.79
N ALA A 120 -16.74 2.34 12.88
CA ALA A 120 -18.15 2.14 13.16
C ALA A 120 -18.36 0.81 13.91
N ASN A 121 -18.97 0.87 15.09
CA ASN A 121 -19.28 -0.32 15.89
C ASN A 121 -20.64 -0.94 15.54
N HIS A 122 -21.52 -0.16 14.94
CA HIS A 122 -22.89 -0.57 14.56
C HIS A 122 -23.21 -0.07 13.16
N ASP A 123 -24.18 -0.71 12.50
CA ASP A 123 -24.71 -0.23 11.23
C ASP A 123 -25.41 1.13 11.44
N ARG A 124 -24.96 2.13 10.69
CA ARG A 124 -25.58 3.45 10.60
C ARG A 124 -25.91 3.74 9.14
N TYR A 125 -26.79 4.70 8.90
CA TYR A 125 -27.31 5.05 7.58
C TYR A 125 -26.21 5.23 6.50
N LEU A 126 -25.09 5.85 6.88
CA LEU A 126 -23.96 6.11 5.96
C LEU A 126 -22.78 5.12 6.11
N PHE A 127 -22.66 4.45 7.26
CA PHE A 127 -21.50 3.61 7.56
C PHE A 127 -21.95 2.25 8.09
N LYS A 128 -21.63 1.20 7.35
CA LYS A 128 -21.84 -0.17 7.81
C LYS A 128 -20.91 -0.48 8.97
N LYS A 129 -21.31 -1.45 9.79
CA LYS A 129 -20.44 -1.99 10.86
C LYS A 129 -19.07 -2.33 10.30
N ASP A 130 -18.02 -2.05 11.11
CA ASP A 130 -16.61 -2.24 10.76
C ASP A 130 -16.04 -1.33 9.66
N PHE A 131 -16.78 -0.29 9.26
CA PHE A 131 -16.24 0.78 8.41
C PHE A 131 -15.19 1.57 9.19
N VAL A 132 -14.03 1.80 8.58
CA VAL A 132 -12.88 2.46 9.19
C VAL A 132 -12.45 3.64 8.34
N VAL A 133 -12.07 4.71 9.03
CA VAL A 133 -11.35 5.84 8.46
C VAL A 133 -9.98 5.91 9.13
N GLU A 134 -8.93 5.86 8.34
CA GLU A 134 -7.54 5.89 8.79
C GLU A 134 -6.83 7.08 8.16
N LEU A 135 -6.18 7.90 8.96
CA LEU A 135 -5.21 8.89 8.47
C LEU A 135 -3.92 8.14 8.14
N ARG A 136 -3.44 8.29 6.92
CA ARG A 136 -2.18 7.70 6.47
C ARG A 136 -1.23 8.79 6.02
N VAL A 137 0.01 8.70 6.49
CA VAL A 137 1.14 9.47 5.98
C VAL A 137 2.16 8.51 5.38
N ARG A 138 2.81 8.92 4.31
CA ARG A 138 3.78 8.10 3.59
C ARG A 138 4.96 8.94 3.15
N TYR A 139 6.12 8.33 3.23
CA TYR A 139 7.34 8.81 2.60
C TYR A 139 7.86 7.74 1.65
N ALA A 140 8.32 8.14 0.46
CA ALA A 140 9.04 7.25 -0.44
C ALA A 140 10.18 7.99 -1.13
N HIS A 141 11.21 7.23 -1.48
CA HIS A 141 12.43 7.72 -2.09
C HIS A 141 12.78 6.87 -3.29
N SER A 142 13.11 7.48 -4.42
CA SER A 142 13.57 6.77 -5.60
C SER A 142 14.98 6.22 -5.39
N LEU A 143 15.24 5.01 -5.87
CA LEU A 143 16.52 4.33 -5.66
C LEU A 143 17.67 4.87 -6.53
N GLY A 144 17.38 5.74 -7.46
CA GLY A 144 18.38 6.31 -8.38
C GLY A 144 18.89 5.31 -9.44
N GLY A 145 19.96 5.65 -10.11
CA GLY A 145 20.68 4.79 -11.04
C GLY A 145 20.13 4.75 -12.47
N ARG A 146 19.13 3.94 -12.77
CA ARG A 146 18.49 3.84 -14.09
C ARG A 146 17.04 4.37 -14.10
N CYS A 147 16.78 5.35 -13.26
CA CYS A 147 15.46 5.96 -13.15
C CYS A 147 15.39 7.21 -14.02
N ASP A 148 14.30 7.36 -14.77
CA ASP A 148 14.04 8.57 -15.56
C ASP A 148 13.62 9.74 -14.67
N LEU A 149 13.08 9.44 -13.48
CA LEU A 149 12.70 10.42 -12.47
C LEU A 149 13.26 10.01 -11.11
N GLU A 150 14.11 10.87 -10.56
CA GLU A 150 14.52 10.78 -9.17
C GLU A 150 13.64 11.70 -8.31
N TYR A 151 13.12 11.19 -7.19
CA TYR A 151 12.16 11.92 -6.37
C TYR A 151 12.22 11.54 -4.88
N ASN A 152 11.76 12.50 -4.07
CA ASN A 152 11.19 12.21 -2.75
C ASN A 152 9.68 12.43 -2.81
N LEU A 153 8.93 11.49 -2.28
CA LEU A 153 7.48 11.57 -2.22
C LEU A 153 7.04 11.65 -0.77
N TYR A 154 6.16 12.60 -0.50
CA TYR A 154 5.48 12.77 0.78
C TYR A 154 3.99 12.81 0.50
N ASP A 155 3.22 11.95 1.12
CA ASP A 155 1.78 12.03 1.02
C ASP A 155 1.09 11.92 2.39
N ALA A 156 -0.09 12.53 2.47
CA ALA A 156 -0.99 12.41 3.58
C ALA A 156 -2.42 12.29 3.04
N GLY A 157 -3.17 11.32 3.54
CA GLY A 157 -4.52 11.06 3.05
C GLY A 157 -5.39 10.31 4.04
N LEU A 158 -6.67 10.25 3.72
CA LEU A 158 -7.66 9.47 4.44
C LEU A 158 -7.95 8.19 3.66
N LEU A 159 -7.70 7.06 4.29
CA LEU A 159 -7.98 5.73 3.78
C LEU A 159 -9.32 5.25 4.35
N PHE A 160 -10.20 4.85 3.46
CA PHE A 160 -11.55 4.36 3.75
C PHE A 160 -11.65 2.88 3.43
N TYR A 161 -12.01 2.05 4.40
CA TYR A 161 -12.15 0.62 4.20
C TYR A 161 -13.14 -0.03 5.16
N ASN A 162 -13.55 -1.26 4.83
CA ASN A 162 -14.36 -2.09 5.70
C ASN A 162 -13.56 -3.33 6.12
N LYS A 163 -13.32 -3.50 7.41
CA LYS A 163 -12.54 -4.64 7.94
C LYS A 163 -13.16 -6.00 7.67
N ARG A 164 -14.48 -6.07 7.59
CA ARG A 164 -15.20 -7.32 7.38
C ARG A 164 -15.11 -7.82 5.94
N HIS A 165 -14.93 -6.91 5.00
CA HIS A 165 -14.93 -7.20 3.57
C HIS A 165 -13.54 -6.95 2.97
N LYS A 166 -12.57 -7.81 3.31
CA LYS A 166 -11.19 -7.73 2.79
C LYS A 166 -11.08 -7.78 1.25
N ARG A 167 -12.09 -8.30 0.57
CA ARG A 167 -12.15 -8.37 -0.91
C ARG A 167 -12.59 -7.08 -1.59
N ILE A 168 -13.11 -6.12 -0.82
CA ILE A 168 -13.53 -4.82 -1.38
C ILE A 168 -12.32 -3.91 -1.38
N PRO A 169 -11.98 -3.29 -2.53
CA PRO A 169 -10.89 -2.33 -2.59
C PRO A 169 -11.08 -1.18 -1.60
N TYR A 170 -10.00 -0.74 -0.99
CA TYR A 170 -9.97 0.43 -0.13
C TYR A 170 -9.69 1.66 -0.98
N PHE A 171 -10.20 2.80 -0.57
CA PHE A 171 -10.02 4.06 -1.26
C PHE A 171 -9.26 5.04 -0.39
N THR A 172 -8.31 5.75 -0.99
CA THR A 172 -7.64 6.87 -0.34
C THR A 172 -7.86 8.13 -1.13
N ILE A 173 -8.12 9.21 -0.43
CA ILE A 173 -8.04 10.57 -0.96
C ILE A 173 -7.07 11.37 -0.12
N GLY A 174 -6.18 12.13 -0.75
CA GLY A 174 -5.18 12.85 0.00
C GLY A 174 -4.44 13.88 -0.85
N TYR A 175 -3.41 14.43 -0.23
CA TYR A 175 -2.50 15.40 -0.82
C TYR A 175 -1.10 14.81 -0.90
N ARG A 176 -0.44 15.04 -2.02
CA ARG A 176 0.87 14.49 -2.35
C ARG A 176 1.81 15.60 -2.79
N ASN A 177 3.00 15.59 -2.20
CA ASN A 177 4.14 16.34 -2.65
C ASN A 177 5.14 15.37 -3.27
N VAL A 178 5.59 15.67 -4.48
CA VAL A 178 6.70 14.98 -5.15
C VAL A 178 7.79 15.99 -5.39
N ASP A 179 8.85 15.88 -4.64
CA ASP A 179 10.06 16.69 -4.76
C ASP A 179 10.99 16.02 -5.77
N SER A 180 11.03 16.59 -6.99
CA SER A 180 11.85 16.06 -8.08
C SER A 180 13.31 16.42 -7.87
N ARG A 181 14.18 15.43 -8.01
CA ARG A 181 15.64 15.61 -8.03
C ARG A 181 16.21 15.48 -9.44
N THR A 182 15.35 15.32 -10.44
CA THR A 182 15.73 15.25 -11.85
C THR A 182 15.68 16.64 -12.47
N ASP A 183 16.76 17.03 -13.13
CA ASP A 183 16.84 18.32 -13.83
C ASP A 183 15.75 18.44 -14.90
N GLY A 184 15.13 19.61 -14.98
CA GLY A 184 14.09 19.91 -15.96
C GLY A 184 12.68 19.43 -15.57
N ILE A 185 12.51 18.66 -14.48
CA ILE A 185 11.21 18.24 -13.99
C ILE A 185 10.90 18.97 -12.68
N ARG A 186 9.79 19.72 -12.69
CA ARG A 186 9.37 20.53 -11.54
C ARG A 186 8.73 19.70 -10.45
N ASN A 187 8.83 20.17 -9.21
CA ASN A 187 8.12 19.62 -8.07
C ASN A 187 6.61 19.66 -8.30
N MET A 188 5.91 18.66 -7.78
CA MET A 188 4.45 18.55 -7.89
C MET A 188 3.81 18.56 -6.50
N ASN A 189 2.71 19.29 -6.40
CA ASN A 189 1.89 19.36 -5.19
C ASN A 189 0.43 19.21 -5.59
N ALA A 190 -0.14 18.03 -5.43
CA ALA A 190 -1.45 17.75 -5.96
C ALA A 190 -2.29 16.84 -5.09
N LEU A 191 -3.60 16.87 -5.32
CA LEU A 191 -4.49 15.84 -4.82
C LEU A 191 -4.20 14.50 -5.49
N TYR A 192 -4.36 13.43 -4.74
CA TYR A 192 -4.28 12.08 -5.27
C TYR A 192 -5.48 11.24 -4.82
N LEU A 193 -5.79 10.26 -5.65
CA LEU A 193 -6.75 9.19 -5.37
C LEU A 193 -6.02 7.86 -5.50
N SER A 194 -6.32 6.92 -4.62
CA SER A 194 -5.79 5.57 -4.76
C SER A 194 -6.80 4.49 -4.45
N ILE A 195 -6.53 3.31 -5.01
CA ILE A 195 -7.24 2.06 -4.75
C ILE A 195 -6.22 1.11 -4.14
N THR A 196 -6.54 0.57 -2.97
CA THR A 196 -5.69 -0.32 -2.21
C THR A 196 -6.36 -1.69 -2.05
N LEU A 197 -5.62 -2.76 -2.25
CA LEU A 197 -5.97 -4.14 -1.95
C LEU A 197 -5.12 -4.61 -0.78
N ARG A 198 -5.73 -5.27 0.19
CA ARG A 198 -5.09 -5.90 1.35
C ARG A 198 -5.53 -7.34 1.53
#